data_dbc38ca0c11c0d86a4f47ecf36274362
#
_entry.id   dbc38ca0c11c0d86a4f47ecf36274362
#
_cell.length_a   1.000
_cell.length_b   1.000
_cell.length_c   1.000
_cell.angle_alpha   90.00
_cell.angle_beta   90.00
_cell.angle_gamma   90.00
#
_symmetry.space_group_name_H-M   'P 1'
#
loop_
_entity.id
_entity.type
_entity.pdbx_description
1 polymer ?
#
loop_
_entity_poly.entity_id
_entity_poly.type
_entity_poly.pdbx_seq_one_letter_code
_entity_poly.pdbx_strand_id
1 'polypeptide(L)'
;MINKKKTGLCLALAATLIASSALCGCQQSDSSTSAKFNSDVKDASKYTADENAQVYKTLDFSDEQEKEFAKKGFITAPEKLEIKTENGTVAWSQTAYDFIRNSSTPDSANPSLWRNTELNSLYGLFEVVDGVYQVRGYDVANVTFVKSDNGWIVFDCTTSSETAKTALELLESKFGKAHIAAVVVSHAHIDHYGGIGGLIDEKNVADSSLPLDEQIKSGKTLIIVPEGYEKAVMEENVFAGNAMKRRTNFQYGSLRFLQKHFLP
;
A
#
# COMPACT_ATOMS: atom_id res chain seq x y z
N MET A 1 -60.44 2.87 -28.99
CA MET A 1 -59.54 2.51 -30.12
C MET A 1 -58.16 3.09 -29.83
N ILE A 2 -57.24 2.29 -29.35
CA ILE A 2 -55.88 2.70 -29.05
C ILE A 2 -55.09 2.73 -30.36
N ASN A 3 -54.49 3.89 -30.62
CA ASN A 3 -53.86 4.22 -31.90
C ASN A 3 -52.59 3.41 -32.12
N LYS A 4 -52.68 2.35 -32.95
CA LYS A 4 -51.59 1.39 -33.26
C LYS A 4 -50.29 2.04 -33.77
N LYS A 5 -50.33 3.29 -34.25
CA LYS A 5 -49.13 4.03 -34.69
C LYS A 5 -48.27 4.55 -33.53
N LYS A 6 -48.86 4.81 -32.35
CA LYS A 6 -48.09 5.26 -31.20
C LYS A 6 -47.39 4.12 -30.47
N THR A 7 -47.92 2.91 -30.51
CA THR A 7 -47.30 1.74 -29.91
C THR A 7 -46.06 1.24 -30.69
N GLY A 8 -46.06 1.38 -32.03
CA GLY A 8 -44.90 1.03 -32.86
C GLY A 8 -43.70 1.96 -32.63
N LEU A 9 -43.96 3.24 -32.40
CA LEU A 9 -42.87 4.24 -32.15
C LEU A 9 -42.24 4.04 -30.78
N CYS A 10 -43.01 3.70 -29.74
CA CYS A 10 -42.49 3.40 -28.42
C CYS A 10 -41.65 2.12 -28.37
N LEU A 11 -42.02 1.09 -29.14
CA LEU A 11 -41.24 -0.14 -29.25
C LEU A 11 -39.94 0.06 -30.03
N ALA A 12 -39.92 0.90 -31.05
CA ALA A 12 -38.72 1.21 -31.81
C ALA A 12 -37.70 2.05 -30.97
N LEU A 13 -38.20 2.98 -30.12
CA LEU A 13 -37.32 3.74 -29.20
C LEU A 13 -36.79 2.87 -28.06
N ALA A 14 -37.58 1.90 -27.56
CA ALA A 14 -37.10 0.97 -26.54
C ALA A 14 -36.05 0.00 -27.10
N ALA A 15 -36.20 -0.45 -28.34
CA ALA A 15 -35.20 -1.33 -28.99
C ALA A 15 -33.88 -0.59 -29.29
N THR A 16 -33.92 0.69 -29.65
CA THR A 16 -32.71 1.47 -29.86
C THR A 16 -31.97 1.81 -28.55
N LEU A 17 -32.68 2.00 -27.45
CA LEU A 17 -32.07 2.19 -26.12
C LEU A 17 -31.42 0.89 -25.59
N ILE A 18 -32.00 -0.26 -25.88
CA ILE A 18 -31.41 -1.56 -25.49
C ILE A 18 -30.19 -1.90 -26.36
N ALA A 19 -30.21 -1.55 -27.64
CA ALA A 19 -29.06 -1.75 -28.53
C ALA A 19 -27.87 -0.85 -28.20
N SER A 20 -28.11 0.38 -27.72
CA SER A 20 -27.03 1.28 -27.31
C SER A 20 -26.43 0.93 -25.94
N SER A 21 -27.17 0.29 -25.04
CA SER A 21 -26.63 -0.23 -23.78
C SER A 21 -25.82 -1.52 -23.94
N ALA A 22 -26.09 -2.30 -25.00
CA ALA A 22 -25.32 -3.51 -25.34
C ALA A 22 -23.93 -3.20 -25.95
N LEU A 23 -23.72 -1.97 -26.48
CA LEU A 23 -22.44 -1.54 -27.04
C LEU A 23 -21.51 -0.87 -26.01
N CYS A 24 -22.01 -0.59 -24.80
CA CYS A 24 -21.23 -0.12 -23.66
C CYS A 24 -20.87 -1.23 -22.68
N GLY A 25 -21.08 -2.49 -23.04
CA GLY A 25 -20.55 -3.63 -22.29
C GLY A 25 -19.04 -3.56 -22.32
N CYS A 26 -18.43 -3.23 -21.19
CA CYS A 26 -17.00 -3.40 -20.98
C CYS A 26 -16.64 -4.81 -21.40
N GLN A 27 -15.92 -4.94 -22.50
CA GLN A 27 -15.22 -6.15 -22.83
C GLN A 27 -14.31 -6.46 -21.64
N GLN A 28 -14.68 -7.44 -20.85
CA GLN A 28 -13.86 -8.03 -19.83
C GLN A 28 -12.74 -8.75 -20.59
N SER A 29 -11.69 -7.99 -20.91
CA SER A 29 -10.48 -8.59 -21.43
C SER A 29 -9.86 -9.34 -20.25
N ASP A 30 -9.98 -10.66 -20.24
CA ASP A 30 -9.05 -11.56 -19.58
C ASP A 30 -7.67 -11.31 -20.20
N SER A 31 -7.05 -10.22 -19.80
CA SER A 31 -5.65 -9.97 -20.10
C SER A 31 -4.84 -10.27 -18.86
N SER A 32 -4.43 -11.53 -18.72
CA SER A 32 -3.12 -11.86 -18.18
C SER A 32 -2.04 -11.28 -19.12
N THR A 33 -2.08 -10.00 -19.38
CA THR A 33 -0.97 -9.28 -19.97
C THR A 33 -0.05 -8.90 -18.80
N SER A 34 0.97 -9.75 -18.56
CA SER A 34 2.26 -9.22 -18.17
C SER A 34 2.44 -7.95 -19.02
N ALA A 35 2.60 -6.79 -18.36
CA ALA A 35 2.92 -5.56 -19.07
C ALA A 35 4.14 -5.88 -19.94
N LYS A 36 3.93 -6.09 -21.23
CA LYS A 36 5.04 -6.11 -22.18
C LYS A 36 5.60 -4.70 -22.07
N PHE A 37 6.75 -4.58 -21.43
CA PHE A 37 7.55 -3.38 -21.55
C PHE A 37 7.62 -3.05 -23.03
N ASN A 38 7.21 -1.84 -23.36
CA ASN A 38 7.19 -1.38 -24.74
C ASN A 38 8.61 -1.57 -25.29
N SER A 39 8.75 -2.26 -26.43
CA SER A 39 10.03 -2.41 -27.12
C SER A 39 10.66 -1.06 -27.56
N ASP A 40 9.93 0.05 -27.34
CA ASP A 40 10.33 1.41 -27.68
C ASP A 40 10.96 2.17 -26.49
N VAL A 41 11.42 1.47 -25.43
CA VAL A 41 12.25 2.09 -24.39
C VAL A 41 13.52 2.61 -25.05
N LYS A 42 13.71 3.92 -24.97
CA LYS A 42 14.88 4.62 -25.54
C LYS A 42 15.87 4.92 -24.41
N ASP A 43 17.14 4.97 -24.80
CA ASP A 43 18.18 5.49 -23.92
C ASP A 43 17.88 6.95 -23.54
N ALA A 44 18.45 7.39 -22.42
CA ALA A 44 18.35 8.78 -22.02
C ALA A 44 18.84 9.72 -23.13
N SER A 45 18.11 10.82 -23.35
CA SER A 45 18.63 11.84 -24.25
C SER A 45 19.93 12.41 -23.69
N LYS A 46 20.80 12.92 -24.58
CA LYS A 46 22.03 13.59 -24.14
C LYS A 46 21.74 14.69 -23.10
N TYR A 47 20.68 15.46 -23.30
CA TYR A 47 20.29 16.52 -22.34
C TYR A 47 19.94 15.96 -20.95
N THR A 48 19.18 14.86 -20.91
CA THR A 48 18.83 14.20 -19.64
C THR A 48 20.08 13.66 -18.95
N ALA A 49 20.94 12.97 -19.70
CA ALA A 49 22.19 12.44 -19.18
C ALA A 49 23.13 13.54 -18.65
N ASP A 50 23.29 14.63 -19.42
CA ASP A 50 24.14 15.77 -19.02
C ASP A 50 23.60 16.45 -17.75
N GLU A 51 22.29 16.68 -17.63
CA GLU A 51 21.67 17.26 -16.43
C GLU A 51 21.84 16.35 -15.20
N ASN A 52 21.58 15.06 -15.36
CA ASN A 52 21.80 14.09 -14.27
C ASN A 52 23.28 14.04 -13.86
N ALA A 53 24.22 14.12 -14.79
CA ALA A 53 25.65 14.17 -14.50
C ALA A 53 26.09 15.43 -13.71
N GLN A 54 25.37 16.57 -13.84
CA GLN A 54 25.67 17.77 -13.04
C GLN A 54 25.38 17.55 -11.56
N VAL A 55 24.43 16.68 -11.18
CA VAL A 55 24.08 16.41 -9.78
C VAL A 55 25.29 15.88 -9.01
N TYR A 56 26.13 15.06 -9.63
CA TYR A 56 27.37 14.55 -9.02
C TYR A 56 28.42 15.64 -8.75
N LYS A 57 28.29 16.81 -9.37
CA LYS A 57 29.21 17.96 -9.12
C LYS A 57 28.74 18.85 -7.99
N THR A 58 27.45 18.73 -7.61
CA THR A 58 26.81 19.61 -6.62
C THR A 58 26.50 18.91 -5.30
N LEU A 59 26.36 17.59 -5.33
CA LEU A 59 26.07 16.78 -4.14
C LEU A 59 27.21 15.79 -3.88
N ASP A 60 27.51 15.60 -2.59
CA ASP A 60 28.49 14.62 -2.15
C ASP A 60 27.86 13.23 -2.02
N PHE A 61 28.14 12.37 -2.97
CA PHE A 61 27.71 10.97 -2.98
C PHE A 61 28.67 10.04 -2.24
N SER A 62 29.81 10.54 -1.74
CA SER A 62 30.75 9.76 -0.93
C SER A 62 30.35 9.67 0.54
N ASP A 63 29.38 10.46 0.99
CA ASP A 63 28.83 10.38 2.34
C ASP A 63 28.10 9.07 2.57
N GLU A 64 28.63 8.25 3.47
CA GLU A 64 28.06 6.94 3.84
C GLU A 64 27.13 7.02 5.07
N GLN A 65 26.98 8.18 5.72
CA GLN A 65 26.20 8.33 6.96
C GLN A 65 24.74 7.92 6.78
N GLU A 66 24.12 8.29 5.66
CA GLU A 66 22.73 7.87 5.37
C GLU A 66 22.60 6.36 5.19
N LYS A 67 23.59 5.70 4.59
CA LYS A 67 23.60 4.25 4.45
C LYS A 67 23.76 3.54 5.79
N GLU A 68 24.55 4.10 6.70
CA GLU A 68 24.68 3.62 8.07
C GLU A 68 23.36 3.79 8.83
N PHE A 69 22.72 4.97 8.71
CA PHE A 69 21.42 5.21 9.34
C PHE A 69 20.31 4.30 8.80
N ALA A 70 20.29 4.07 7.50
CA ALA A 70 19.31 3.18 6.88
C ALA A 70 19.41 1.74 7.39
N LYS A 71 20.62 1.28 7.74
CA LYS A 71 20.88 -0.07 8.28
C LYS A 71 20.79 -0.15 9.81
N LYS A 72 20.79 0.98 10.50
CA LYS A 72 20.83 1.02 11.96
C LYS A 72 19.64 0.30 12.57
N GLY A 73 19.92 -0.54 13.56
CA GLY A 73 18.91 -1.32 14.27
C GLY A 73 18.35 -2.51 13.48
N PHE A 74 18.92 -2.89 12.34
CA PHE A 74 18.47 -4.05 11.58
C PHE A 74 18.56 -5.33 12.42
N ILE A 75 17.46 -6.08 12.48
CA ILE A 75 17.35 -7.35 13.21
C ILE A 75 17.33 -8.53 12.25
N THR A 76 16.38 -8.51 11.30
CA THR A 76 16.17 -9.65 10.38
C THR A 76 15.31 -9.23 9.18
N ALA A 77 15.52 -9.95 8.08
CA ALA A 77 14.65 -9.94 6.91
C ALA A 77 14.68 -11.32 6.23
N PRO A 78 13.66 -11.70 5.46
CA PRO A 78 13.78 -12.84 4.55
C PRO A 78 14.74 -12.50 3.39
N GLU A 79 15.38 -13.51 2.83
CA GLU A 79 16.23 -13.34 1.65
C GLU A 79 15.48 -12.75 0.46
N LYS A 80 14.23 -13.19 0.28
CA LYS A 80 13.31 -12.69 -0.73
C LYS A 80 11.98 -12.37 -0.09
N LEU A 81 11.43 -11.20 -0.40
CA LEU A 81 10.13 -10.78 0.06
C LEU A 81 9.16 -10.70 -1.11
N GLU A 82 8.22 -11.62 -1.13
CA GLU A 82 7.05 -11.62 -2.01
C GLU A 82 5.84 -12.03 -1.20
N ILE A 83 4.92 -11.11 -1.00
CA ILE A 83 3.69 -11.31 -0.23
C ILE A 83 2.56 -11.58 -1.22
N LYS A 84 1.81 -12.67 -1.01
CA LYS A 84 0.72 -13.09 -1.88
C LYS A 84 -0.61 -13.05 -1.15
N THR A 85 -1.65 -12.74 -1.91
CA THR A 85 -3.04 -12.92 -1.48
C THR A 85 -3.40 -14.41 -1.48
N GLU A 86 -4.52 -14.77 -0.86
CA GLU A 86 -5.01 -16.16 -0.82
C GLU A 86 -5.19 -16.81 -2.19
N ASN A 87 -5.51 -16.01 -3.21
CA ASN A 87 -5.64 -16.50 -4.58
C ASN A 87 -4.32 -16.55 -5.37
N GLY A 88 -3.18 -16.31 -4.69
CA GLY A 88 -1.84 -16.38 -5.28
C GLY A 88 -1.39 -15.13 -6.03
N THR A 89 -2.19 -14.07 -6.08
CA THR A 89 -1.79 -12.79 -6.68
C THR A 89 -0.76 -12.11 -5.77
N VAL A 90 0.28 -11.51 -6.35
CA VAL A 90 1.27 -10.75 -5.58
C VAL A 90 0.63 -9.48 -5.04
N ALA A 91 0.58 -9.35 -3.72
CA ALA A 91 0.17 -8.14 -3.01
C ALA A 91 1.32 -7.14 -2.90
N TRP A 92 2.52 -7.63 -2.59
CA TRP A 92 3.74 -6.83 -2.48
C TRP A 92 4.97 -7.65 -2.85
N SER A 93 5.98 -7.02 -3.44
CA SER A 93 7.24 -7.68 -3.77
C SER A 93 8.41 -6.73 -3.72
N GLN A 94 9.42 -7.07 -2.92
CA GLN A 94 10.71 -6.39 -2.92
C GLN A 94 11.63 -6.90 -4.02
N THR A 95 11.38 -8.10 -4.55
CA THR A 95 12.17 -8.64 -5.67
C THR A 95 11.94 -7.84 -6.95
N ALA A 96 10.80 -7.17 -7.08
CA ALA A 96 10.53 -6.25 -8.19
C ALA A 96 11.51 -5.08 -8.26
N TYR A 97 12.19 -4.76 -7.13
CA TYR A 97 13.15 -3.66 -6.99
C TYR A 97 14.61 -4.12 -6.94
N ASP A 98 14.89 -5.41 -7.21
CA ASP A 98 16.26 -5.95 -7.23
C ASP A 98 17.18 -5.22 -8.18
N PHE A 99 16.65 -4.67 -9.28
CA PHE A 99 17.42 -3.89 -10.23
C PHE A 99 18.05 -2.65 -9.60
N ILE A 100 17.41 -2.03 -8.60
CA ILE A 100 17.93 -0.86 -7.88
C ILE A 100 19.15 -1.27 -7.05
N ARG A 101 19.07 -2.41 -6.36
CA ARG A 101 20.14 -2.91 -5.48
C ARG A 101 21.32 -3.48 -6.25
N ASN A 102 21.10 -3.94 -7.47
CA ASN A 102 22.08 -4.68 -8.28
C ASN A 102 22.63 -3.90 -9.48
N SER A 103 22.21 -2.64 -9.67
CA SER A 103 22.64 -1.83 -10.81
C SER A 103 23.19 -0.47 -10.34
N SER A 104 24.05 0.11 -11.16
CA SER A 104 24.44 1.51 -11.00
C SER A 104 23.32 2.45 -11.47
N THR A 105 23.36 3.69 -11.02
CA THR A 105 22.44 4.75 -11.47
C THR A 105 22.45 4.86 -12.98
N PRO A 106 21.33 4.68 -13.68
CA PRO A 106 21.26 4.87 -15.12
C PRO A 106 21.23 6.37 -15.46
N ASP A 107 21.71 6.74 -16.65
CA ASP A 107 21.73 8.11 -17.12
C ASP A 107 20.32 8.77 -17.19
N SER A 108 19.27 7.94 -17.24
CA SER A 108 17.87 8.37 -17.26
C SER A 108 17.31 8.74 -15.88
N ALA A 109 18.00 8.42 -14.78
CA ALA A 109 17.54 8.67 -13.43
C ALA A 109 18.39 9.75 -12.73
N ASN A 110 17.72 10.63 -11.98
CA ASN A 110 18.43 11.57 -11.13
C ASN A 110 19.21 10.81 -10.05
N PRO A 111 20.53 11.05 -9.89
CA PRO A 111 21.36 10.30 -8.93
C PRO A 111 20.89 10.39 -7.48
N SER A 112 20.39 11.54 -7.02
CA SER A 112 19.91 11.67 -5.65
C SER A 112 18.59 10.91 -5.45
N LEU A 113 17.72 10.85 -6.44
CA LEU A 113 16.52 10.02 -6.41
C LEU A 113 16.89 8.53 -6.39
N TRP A 114 17.87 8.13 -7.20
CA TRP A 114 18.35 6.75 -7.20
C TRP A 114 18.91 6.36 -5.83
N ARG A 115 19.81 7.17 -5.26
CA ARG A 115 20.35 6.96 -3.92
C ARG A 115 19.25 6.85 -2.85
N ASN A 116 18.26 7.76 -2.89
CA ASN A 116 17.12 7.70 -1.97
C ASN A 116 16.35 6.38 -2.13
N THR A 117 16.16 5.92 -3.38
CA THR A 117 15.47 4.65 -3.64
C THR A 117 16.30 3.44 -3.17
N GLU A 118 17.63 3.47 -3.32
CA GLU A 118 18.52 2.43 -2.75
C GLU A 118 18.36 2.34 -1.23
N LEU A 119 18.37 3.48 -0.52
CA LEU A 119 18.17 3.52 0.94
C LEU A 119 16.80 2.97 1.33
N ASN A 120 15.75 3.36 0.61
CA ASN A 120 14.38 2.89 0.85
C ASN A 120 14.15 1.43 0.42
N SER A 121 15.06 0.82 -0.35
CA SER A 121 14.96 -0.60 -0.72
C SER A 121 15.39 -1.57 0.38
N LEU A 122 15.91 -1.06 1.50
CA LEU A 122 16.19 -1.86 2.68
C LEU A 122 14.90 -2.26 3.36
N TYR A 123 14.69 -3.54 3.57
CA TYR A 123 13.48 -4.07 4.17
C TYR A 123 13.77 -5.04 5.31
N GLY A 124 12.80 -5.23 6.19
CA GLY A 124 12.90 -6.13 7.33
C GLY A 124 12.40 -5.53 8.63
N LEU A 125 12.79 -6.16 9.73
CA LEU A 125 12.53 -5.71 11.10
C LEU A 125 13.72 -4.93 11.63
N PHE A 126 13.44 -3.76 12.17
CA PHE A 126 14.44 -2.84 12.74
C PHE A 126 14.04 -2.44 14.16
N GLU A 127 14.98 -2.39 15.07
CA GLU A 127 14.84 -1.72 16.36
C GLU A 127 15.19 -0.24 16.18
N VAL A 128 14.19 0.63 16.36
CA VAL A 128 14.38 2.09 16.24
C VAL A 128 15.04 2.66 17.47
N VAL A 129 14.47 2.33 18.63
CA VAL A 129 14.98 2.52 19.98
C VAL A 129 14.48 1.38 20.84
N ASP A 130 14.99 1.23 22.05
CA ASP A 130 14.54 0.18 22.98
C ASP A 130 13.01 0.15 23.11
N GLY A 131 12.43 -1.01 22.88
CA GLY A 131 10.98 -1.23 22.91
C GLY A 131 10.18 -0.72 21.70
N VAL A 132 10.82 -0.10 20.69
CA VAL A 132 10.17 0.40 19.47
C VAL A 132 10.77 -0.29 18.25
N TYR A 133 9.95 -1.04 17.54
CA TYR A 133 10.33 -1.82 16.37
C TYR A 133 9.53 -1.41 15.15
N GLN A 134 10.18 -1.41 13.99
CA GLN A 134 9.54 -1.04 12.73
C GLN A 134 9.80 -2.10 11.67
N VAL A 135 8.74 -2.55 11.00
CA VAL A 135 8.85 -3.35 9.78
C VAL A 135 8.80 -2.42 8.60
N ARG A 136 9.87 -2.40 7.82
CA ARG A 136 10.09 -1.53 6.67
C ARG A 136 10.07 -2.32 5.38
N GLY A 137 9.57 -1.70 4.30
CA GLY A 137 9.61 -2.26 2.95
C GLY A 137 8.63 -3.41 2.69
N TYR A 138 7.66 -3.65 3.58
CA TYR A 138 6.61 -4.67 3.42
C TYR A 138 5.37 -4.13 2.73
N ASP A 139 5.33 -2.82 2.51
CA ASP A 139 4.27 -2.07 1.83
C ASP A 139 4.83 -0.69 1.45
N VAL A 140 3.99 0.19 0.89
CA VAL A 140 4.32 1.61 0.66
C VAL A 140 4.49 2.37 1.98
N ALA A 141 3.74 1.99 3.02
CA ALA A 141 3.90 2.50 4.38
C ALA A 141 4.62 1.48 5.28
N ASN A 142 5.27 1.98 6.32
CA ASN A 142 5.86 1.15 7.37
C ASN A 142 4.82 0.86 8.47
N VAL A 143 5.02 -0.21 9.22
CA VAL A 143 4.28 -0.48 10.45
C VAL A 143 5.23 -0.45 11.63
N THR A 144 4.82 0.27 12.70
CA THR A 144 5.63 0.42 13.91
C THR A 144 4.96 -0.25 15.10
N PHE A 145 5.72 -1.07 15.81
CA PHE A 145 5.29 -1.81 17.00
C PHE A 145 6.00 -1.24 18.22
N VAL A 146 5.23 -0.82 19.21
CA VAL A 146 5.74 -0.34 20.49
C VAL A 146 5.38 -1.34 21.58
N LYS A 147 6.39 -1.84 22.27
CA LYS A 147 6.20 -2.78 23.37
C LYS A 147 5.64 -2.06 24.59
N SER A 148 4.61 -2.61 25.21
CA SER A 148 4.02 -2.12 26.43
C SER A 148 3.83 -3.27 27.43
N ASP A 149 3.47 -2.95 28.67
CA ASP A 149 3.19 -3.95 29.73
C ASP A 149 1.99 -4.85 29.38
N ASN A 150 1.05 -4.33 28.58
CA ASN A 150 -0.18 -5.03 28.21
C ASN A 150 -0.16 -5.64 26.80
N GLY A 151 0.99 -5.67 26.14
CA GLY A 151 1.12 -6.17 24.78
C GLY A 151 1.77 -5.14 23.85
N TRP A 152 1.41 -5.17 22.58
CA TRP A 152 1.97 -4.30 21.56
C TRP A 152 0.97 -3.20 21.15
N ILE A 153 1.46 -1.97 21.04
CA ILE A 153 0.74 -0.86 20.43
C ILE A 153 1.27 -0.73 19.00
N VAL A 154 0.39 -0.79 18.02
CA VAL A 154 0.75 -0.71 16.59
C VAL A 154 0.40 0.68 16.07
N PHE A 155 1.35 1.34 15.43
CA PHE A 155 1.14 2.59 14.72
C PHE A 155 1.13 2.31 13.21
N ASP A 156 -0.01 2.61 12.59
CA ASP A 156 -0.34 2.33 11.19
C ASP A 156 -0.31 0.83 10.83
N CYS A 157 -0.97 0.44 9.77
CA CYS A 157 -1.19 -0.98 9.51
C CYS A 157 -1.02 -1.37 8.04
N THR A 158 -0.28 -0.60 7.27
CA THR A 158 -0.07 -0.88 5.83
C THR A 158 -1.35 -0.85 4.98
N THR A 159 -1.25 -1.18 3.69
CA THR A 159 -2.36 -1.06 2.72
C THR A 159 -3.32 -2.26 2.75
N SER A 160 -2.80 -3.46 3.04
CA SER A 160 -3.58 -4.70 2.95
C SER A 160 -3.38 -5.62 4.15
N SER A 161 -4.37 -6.49 4.38
CA SER A 161 -4.30 -7.50 5.43
C SER A 161 -3.12 -8.45 5.25
N GLU A 162 -2.74 -8.75 4.00
CA GLU A 162 -1.62 -9.63 3.70
C GLU A 162 -0.28 -9.01 4.10
N THR A 163 -0.08 -7.73 3.80
CA THR A 163 1.17 -7.02 4.13
C THR A 163 1.29 -6.80 5.63
N ALA A 164 0.20 -6.40 6.31
CA ALA A 164 0.16 -6.23 7.75
C ALA A 164 0.38 -7.55 8.52
N LYS A 165 -0.28 -8.63 8.07
CA LYS A 165 -0.10 -9.97 8.65
C LYS A 165 1.34 -10.45 8.52
N THR A 166 1.94 -10.30 7.33
CA THR A 166 3.32 -10.72 7.10
C THR A 166 4.30 -9.90 7.95
N ALA A 167 4.02 -8.60 8.15
CA ALA A 167 4.81 -7.76 9.04
C ALA A 167 4.70 -8.19 10.51
N LEU A 168 3.48 -8.54 10.97
CA LEU A 168 3.26 -9.08 12.31
C LEU A 168 3.97 -10.42 12.50
N GLU A 169 3.89 -11.33 11.52
CA GLU A 169 4.57 -12.62 11.54
C GLU A 169 6.10 -12.45 11.65
N LEU A 170 6.67 -11.43 11.00
CA LEU A 170 8.09 -11.13 11.12
C LEU A 170 8.44 -10.69 12.56
N LEU A 171 7.64 -9.82 13.19
CA LEU A 171 7.81 -9.43 14.59
C LEU A 171 7.70 -10.66 15.51
N GLU A 172 6.65 -11.47 15.34
CA GLU A 172 6.39 -12.67 16.13
C GLU A 172 7.51 -13.72 16.00
N SER A 173 8.19 -13.77 14.87
CA SER A 173 9.34 -14.66 14.67
C SER A 173 10.49 -14.38 15.64
N LYS A 174 10.57 -13.17 16.19
CA LYS A 174 11.61 -12.73 17.12
C LYS A 174 11.14 -12.66 18.57
N PHE A 175 9.90 -12.25 18.79
CA PHE A 175 9.39 -11.94 20.13
C PHE A 175 8.32 -12.93 20.62
N GLY A 176 7.97 -13.91 19.80
CA GLY A 176 6.87 -14.82 20.10
C GLY A 176 5.52 -14.18 19.78
N LYS A 177 4.44 -14.93 20.09
CA LYS A 177 3.07 -14.50 19.77
C LYS A 177 2.75 -13.14 20.39
N ALA A 178 2.32 -12.21 19.54
CA ALA A 178 2.04 -10.84 19.93
C ALA A 178 0.55 -10.66 20.28
N HIS A 179 0.27 -10.14 21.47
CA HIS A 179 -1.03 -9.57 21.78
C HIS A 179 -1.04 -8.09 21.37
N ILE A 180 -1.96 -7.70 20.49
CA ILE A 180 -2.10 -6.32 20.07
C ILE A 180 -3.06 -5.63 21.03
N ALA A 181 -2.54 -4.77 21.91
CA ALA A 181 -3.31 -4.03 22.89
C ALA A 181 -4.03 -2.81 22.29
N ALA A 182 -3.38 -2.16 21.30
CA ALA A 182 -3.98 -1.04 20.59
C ALA A 182 -3.42 -0.93 19.16
N VAL A 183 -4.26 -0.40 18.27
CA VAL A 183 -3.87 0.08 16.94
C VAL A 183 -4.17 1.58 16.88
N VAL A 184 -3.16 2.37 16.56
CA VAL A 184 -3.24 3.82 16.41
C VAL A 184 -3.07 4.14 14.94
N VAL A 185 -4.10 4.69 14.31
CA VAL A 185 -4.05 5.11 12.90
C VAL A 185 -3.75 6.60 12.84
N SER A 186 -2.69 6.97 12.14
CA SER A 186 -2.21 8.36 12.09
C SER A 186 -3.14 9.26 11.26
N HIS A 187 -3.68 8.76 10.15
CA HIS A 187 -4.55 9.52 9.25
C HIS A 187 -5.34 8.60 8.29
N ALA A 188 -6.17 9.21 7.44
CA ALA A 188 -7.18 8.54 6.63
C ALA A 188 -6.68 7.93 5.31
N HIS A 189 -5.38 7.95 5.01
CA HIS A 189 -4.84 7.29 3.83
C HIS A 189 -4.85 5.76 3.99
N ILE A 190 -5.22 5.06 2.91
CA ILE A 190 -5.45 3.61 2.94
C ILE A 190 -4.23 2.79 3.37
N ASP A 191 -3.03 3.24 3.05
CA ASP A 191 -1.76 2.61 3.40
C ASP A 191 -1.40 2.71 4.89
N HIS A 192 -2.24 3.39 5.69
CA HIS A 192 -2.09 3.51 7.14
C HIS A 192 -3.13 2.73 7.94
N TYR A 193 -4.24 2.29 7.32
CA TYR A 193 -5.28 1.53 8.03
C TYR A 193 -5.79 0.28 7.28
N GLY A 194 -5.54 0.17 5.97
CA GLY A 194 -6.14 -0.89 5.14
C GLY A 194 -5.77 -2.31 5.57
N GLY A 195 -4.62 -2.46 6.22
CA GLY A 195 -4.12 -3.75 6.70
C GLY A 195 -4.61 -4.19 8.08
N ILE A 196 -5.47 -3.43 8.77
CA ILE A 196 -5.85 -3.70 10.16
C ILE A 196 -6.39 -5.13 10.38
N GLY A 197 -7.12 -5.68 9.40
CA GLY A 197 -7.63 -7.04 9.45
C GLY A 197 -6.54 -8.13 9.38
N GLY A 198 -5.30 -7.76 9.03
CA GLY A 198 -4.13 -8.65 9.11
C GLY A 198 -3.49 -8.70 10.50
N LEU A 199 -3.78 -7.71 11.34
CA LEU A 199 -3.25 -7.61 12.71
C LEU A 199 -4.20 -8.19 13.76
N ILE A 200 -5.50 -7.98 13.59
CA ILE A 200 -6.53 -8.31 14.57
C ILE A 200 -7.80 -8.83 13.90
N ASP A 201 -8.51 -9.72 14.59
CA ASP A 201 -9.87 -10.13 14.24
C ASP A 201 -10.88 -9.11 14.80
N GLU A 202 -11.98 -8.83 14.08
CA GLU A 202 -13.05 -7.93 14.50
C GLU A 202 -13.63 -8.28 15.89
N LYS A 203 -13.81 -9.57 16.19
CA LYS A 203 -14.29 -10.05 17.50
C LYS A 203 -13.40 -9.66 18.69
N ASN A 204 -12.13 -9.33 18.42
CA ASN A 204 -11.14 -8.93 19.42
C ASN A 204 -11.04 -7.40 19.57
N VAL A 205 -11.83 -6.63 18.82
CA VAL A 205 -11.87 -5.17 18.94
C VAL A 205 -12.71 -4.79 20.17
N ALA A 206 -12.24 -3.81 20.94
CA ALA A 206 -12.98 -3.27 22.07
C ALA A 206 -14.23 -2.52 21.61
N ASP A 207 -15.29 -2.58 22.40
CA ASP A 207 -16.53 -1.87 22.10
C ASP A 207 -16.36 -0.35 22.33
N SER A 208 -16.33 0.42 21.27
CA SER A 208 -16.12 1.88 21.31
C SER A 208 -17.26 2.66 21.97
N SER A 209 -18.43 2.03 22.21
CA SER A 209 -19.53 2.65 22.95
C SER A 209 -19.30 2.70 24.47
N LEU A 210 -18.34 1.90 24.97
CA LEU A 210 -18.00 1.86 26.38
C LEU A 210 -17.00 2.97 26.76
N PRO A 211 -17.01 3.40 28.05
CA PRO A 211 -15.95 4.26 28.57
C PRO A 211 -14.54 3.66 28.35
N LEU A 212 -13.54 4.51 28.16
CA LEU A 212 -12.17 4.07 27.81
C LEU A 212 -11.59 3.09 28.85
N ASP A 213 -11.85 3.32 30.14
CA ASP A 213 -11.36 2.44 31.19
C ASP A 213 -12.01 1.04 31.17
N GLU A 214 -13.27 0.93 30.73
CA GLU A 214 -13.94 -0.35 30.50
C GLU A 214 -13.42 -1.06 29.25
N GLN A 215 -13.15 -0.29 28.17
CA GLN A 215 -12.50 -0.82 26.97
C GLN A 215 -11.13 -1.43 27.33
N ILE A 216 -10.30 -0.72 28.10
CA ILE A 216 -8.97 -1.20 28.54
C ILE A 216 -9.13 -2.47 29.40
N LYS A 217 -10.05 -2.47 30.37
CA LYS A 217 -10.31 -3.63 31.23
C LYS A 217 -10.81 -4.87 30.48
N SER A 218 -11.39 -4.69 29.29
CA SER A 218 -11.87 -5.80 28.46
C SER A 218 -10.75 -6.71 27.97
N GLY A 219 -9.50 -6.24 27.94
CA GLY A 219 -8.35 -6.93 27.37
C GLY A 219 -8.42 -7.09 25.85
N LYS A 220 -9.35 -6.41 25.19
CA LYS A 220 -9.47 -6.37 23.74
C LYS A 220 -8.63 -5.24 23.13
N THR A 221 -8.41 -5.31 21.85
CA THR A 221 -7.65 -4.32 21.11
C THR A 221 -8.40 -3.00 20.97
N LEU A 222 -7.79 -1.91 21.40
CA LEU A 222 -8.30 -0.56 21.15
C LEU A 222 -7.97 -0.13 19.71
N ILE A 223 -8.91 0.54 19.04
CA ILE A 223 -8.64 1.24 17.78
C ILE A 223 -8.73 2.74 18.07
N ILE A 224 -7.62 3.43 17.87
CA ILE A 224 -7.48 4.86 18.15
C ILE A 224 -7.26 5.57 16.82
N VAL A 225 -8.13 6.52 16.51
CA VAL A 225 -8.12 7.30 15.27
C VAL A 225 -8.25 8.79 15.57
N PRO A 226 -7.81 9.69 14.69
CA PRO A 226 -8.02 11.13 14.84
C PRO A 226 -9.52 11.51 14.83
N GLU A 227 -9.85 12.64 15.43
CA GLU A 227 -11.19 13.21 15.32
C GLU A 227 -11.55 13.49 13.84
N GLY A 228 -12.78 13.15 13.43
CA GLY A 228 -13.24 13.29 12.05
C GLY A 228 -12.71 12.25 11.08
N TYR A 229 -12.04 11.22 11.57
CA TYR A 229 -11.41 10.17 10.76
C TYR A 229 -12.37 9.49 9.79
N GLU A 230 -13.56 9.04 10.26
CA GLU A 230 -14.55 8.36 9.42
C GLU A 230 -14.97 9.21 8.23
N LYS A 231 -15.21 10.53 8.46
CA LYS A 231 -15.55 11.46 7.39
C LYS A 231 -14.40 11.55 6.38
N ALA A 232 -13.16 11.70 6.83
CA ALA A 232 -11.99 11.80 5.98
C ALA A 232 -11.77 10.51 5.14
N VAL A 233 -11.94 9.34 5.74
CA VAL A 233 -11.88 8.04 5.04
C VAL A 233 -12.93 7.96 3.94
N MET A 234 -14.18 8.35 4.24
CA MET A 234 -15.28 8.32 3.27
C MET A 234 -15.07 9.30 2.12
N GLU A 235 -14.60 10.50 2.43
CA GLU A 235 -14.30 11.53 1.41
C GLU A 235 -13.18 11.07 0.47
N GLU A 236 -12.12 10.51 1.00
CA GLU A 236 -10.96 10.12 0.20
C GLU A 236 -11.16 8.81 -0.56
N ASN A 237 -11.68 7.78 0.10
CA ASN A 237 -11.67 6.42 -0.48
C ASN A 237 -12.98 6.05 -1.17
N VAL A 238 -14.11 6.67 -0.79
CA VAL A 238 -15.41 6.43 -1.44
C VAL A 238 -15.72 7.55 -2.43
N PHE A 239 -15.82 8.79 -1.97
CA PHE A 239 -16.20 9.91 -2.83
C PHE A 239 -15.12 10.21 -3.88
N ALA A 240 -13.88 10.35 -3.49
CA ALA A 240 -12.75 10.60 -4.39
C ALA A 240 -12.04 9.30 -4.86
N GLY A 241 -12.56 8.12 -4.52
CA GLY A 241 -11.86 6.84 -4.68
C GLY A 241 -11.33 6.55 -6.08
N ASN A 242 -12.09 6.90 -7.14
CA ASN A 242 -11.63 6.74 -8.51
C ASN A 242 -10.44 7.66 -8.86
N ALA A 243 -10.42 8.89 -8.32
CA ALA A 243 -9.31 9.81 -8.53
C ALA A 243 -8.08 9.36 -7.75
N MET A 244 -8.25 8.93 -6.51
CA MET A 244 -7.19 8.39 -5.67
C MET A 244 -6.59 7.12 -6.27
N LYS A 245 -7.41 6.22 -6.78
CA LYS A 245 -6.95 5.02 -7.47
C LYS A 245 -6.08 5.34 -8.70
N ARG A 246 -6.49 6.30 -9.52
CA ARG A 246 -5.67 6.72 -10.68
C ARG A 246 -4.35 7.32 -10.23
N ARG A 247 -4.37 8.16 -9.20
CA ARG A 247 -3.16 8.78 -8.64
C ARG A 247 -2.19 7.74 -8.11
N THR A 248 -2.66 6.79 -7.32
CA THR A 248 -1.83 5.70 -6.77
C THR A 248 -1.28 4.79 -7.87
N ASN A 249 -2.08 4.44 -8.87
CA ASN A 249 -1.61 3.66 -10.00
C ASN A 249 -0.52 4.38 -10.81
N PHE A 250 -0.62 5.69 -10.95
CA PHE A 250 0.40 6.50 -11.62
C PHE A 250 1.69 6.58 -10.80
N GLN A 251 1.57 6.72 -9.49
CA GLN A 251 2.70 6.92 -8.58
C GLN A 251 3.46 5.62 -8.27
N TYR A 252 2.75 4.50 -8.11
CA TYR A 252 3.30 3.23 -7.61
C TYR A 252 3.17 2.06 -8.61
N GLY A 253 2.71 2.32 -9.82
CA GLY A 253 2.38 1.28 -10.78
C GLY A 253 1.00 0.66 -10.51
N SER A 254 0.70 -0.49 -11.11
CA SER A 254 -0.63 -1.09 -11.00
C SER A 254 -0.85 -1.73 -9.63
N LEU A 255 -1.37 -1.00 -8.68
CA LEU A 255 -1.90 -1.53 -7.41
C LEU A 255 -3.24 -2.24 -7.68
N ARG A 256 -3.21 -3.39 -8.36
CA ARG A 256 -4.40 -4.16 -8.75
C ARG A 256 -5.23 -4.67 -7.57
N PHE A 257 -4.63 -4.79 -6.39
CA PHE A 257 -5.28 -5.39 -5.23
C PHE A 257 -6.23 -4.43 -4.48
N LEU A 258 -6.09 -3.11 -4.62
CA LEU A 258 -7.07 -2.15 -4.07
C LEU A 258 -8.46 -2.31 -4.66
N GLN A 259 -8.63 -3.05 -5.76
CA GLN A 259 -9.92 -3.25 -6.42
C GLN A 259 -10.84 -4.26 -5.74
N LYS A 260 -10.32 -5.23 -4.99
CA LYS A 260 -11.14 -6.35 -4.47
C LYS A 260 -11.63 -6.17 -3.03
N HIS A 261 -11.05 -5.25 -2.27
CA HIS A 261 -11.31 -5.13 -0.82
C HIS A 261 -12.19 -3.93 -0.45
N PHE A 262 -12.53 -3.05 -1.40
CA PHE A 262 -13.22 -1.78 -1.12
C PHE A 262 -14.50 -1.52 -1.92
N LEU A 263 -15.01 -2.50 -2.68
CA LEU A 263 -16.33 -2.44 -3.28
C LEU A 263 -17.11 -3.68 -2.85
N PRO A 264 -18.35 -3.49 -2.31
CA PRO A 264 -19.24 -4.59 -1.99
C PRO A 264 -19.61 -5.41 -3.22
#